data_689881036fd2cec15fb01e624a344d6d
#
_entry.id   689881036fd2cec15fb01e624a344d6d
#
_cell.length_a   1.000
_cell.length_b   1.000
_cell.length_c   1.000
_cell.angle_alpha   90.00
_cell.angle_beta   90.00
_cell.angle_gamma   90.00
#
_symmetry.space_group_name_H-M   'P 1'
#
loop_
_entity.id
_entity.type
_entity.pdbx_description
1 polymer ?
#
loop_
_entity_poly.entity_id
_entity_poly.type
_entity_poly.pdbx_seq_one_letter_code
_entity_poly.pdbx_strand_id
1 'polypeptide(L)'
;MTPAEPKRGPTTRGLVTAAAAAALLAFAWVVIGLPVNLRRGNEVRLFIRKGSSFREAADSLAANGVVASARLFSLYARARGTDRSLRWGTYVLRDAMSWEQVLESLRLGRGVVHTVTVPEGWTIAQITPVLADALDLPPDSISAAVRDTATLHRLDIPTPTLEGYLFPDTYTFADRTTARDAVRTMVERFEQVWVPQWDSLLPRMKLNRHDIVTLASIVEREVRRGEERPVIAAVYLNRLRVGMALQADPTIDFAMGRRPG
;
A
#
# COMPACT_ATOMS: atom_id res chain seq x y z
N MET A 1 -53.90 29.94 -60.47
CA MET A 1 -52.69 30.48 -59.90
C MET A 1 -52.91 30.64 -58.40
N THR A 2 -52.46 29.66 -57.57
CA THR A 2 -52.61 29.67 -56.13
C THR A 2 -51.35 30.35 -55.52
N PRO A 3 -51.49 31.36 -54.63
CA PRO A 3 -50.31 32.01 -54.04
C PRO A 3 -49.60 31.14 -53.09
N ALA A 4 -48.26 31.03 -53.18
CA ALA A 4 -47.39 30.28 -52.24
C ALA A 4 -47.41 30.98 -50.89
N GLU A 5 -47.72 30.20 -49.79
CA GLU A 5 -47.60 30.64 -48.40
C GLU A 5 -46.09 30.91 -48.07
N PRO A 6 -45.76 32.00 -47.37
CA PRO A 6 -44.40 32.27 -46.93
C PRO A 6 -44.02 31.31 -45.78
N LYS A 7 -42.95 30.54 -45.97
CA LYS A 7 -42.34 29.72 -44.93
C LYS A 7 -41.94 30.64 -43.75
N ARG A 8 -42.66 30.53 -42.63
CA ARG A 8 -42.27 31.18 -41.35
C ARG A 8 -40.91 30.66 -40.89
N GLY A 9 -39.90 31.49 -40.91
CA GLY A 9 -38.60 31.17 -40.29
C GLY A 9 -38.71 30.93 -38.77
N PRO A 10 -37.73 30.23 -38.14
CA PRO A 10 -37.78 29.96 -36.75
C PRO A 10 -37.82 31.25 -35.93
N THR A 11 -38.79 31.34 -35.01
CA THR A 11 -38.93 32.49 -34.11
C THR A 11 -37.73 32.54 -33.17
N THR A 12 -37.29 33.76 -32.80
CA THR A 12 -36.18 33.95 -31.83
C THR A 12 -36.32 33.16 -30.54
N ARG A 13 -37.54 32.89 -30.08
CA ARG A 13 -37.85 31.99 -28.97
C ARG A 13 -37.49 30.53 -29.29
N GLY A 14 -37.74 30.04 -30.49
CA GLY A 14 -37.37 28.69 -30.93
C GLY A 14 -35.86 28.50 -31.03
N LEU A 15 -35.12 29.53 -31.45
CA LEU A 15 -33.63 29.50 -31.46
C LEU A 15 -33.03 29.45 -30.04
N VAL A 16 -33.56 30.22 -29.11
CA VAL A 16 -33.12 30.24 -27.72
C VAL A 16 -33.40 28.92 -27.02
N THR A 17 -34.58 28.32 -27.23
CA THR A 17 -34.93 27.01 -26.67
C THR A 17 -34.09 25.88 -27.29
N ALA A 18 -33.80 25.93 -28.59
CA ALA A 18 -32.92 24.96 -29.25
C ALA A 18 -31.46 25.08 -28.76
N ALA A 19 -30.96 26.30 -28.58
CA ALA A 19 -29.62 26.52 -28.01
C ALA A 19 -29.51 26.07 -26.56
N ALA A 20 -30.53 26.32 -25.74
CA ALA A 20 -30.61 25.82 -24.37
C ALA A 20 -30.68 24.28 -24.30
N ALA A 21 -31.46 23.64 -25.16
CA ALA A 21 -31.53 22.18 -25.28
C ALA A 21 -30.21 21.59 -25.78
N ALA A 22 -29.54 22.18 -26.73
CA ALA A 22 -28.23 21.77 -27.23
C ALA A 22 -27.15 21.91 -26.11
N ALA A 23 -27.19 23.02 -25.36
CA ALA A 23 -26.28 23.21 -24.21
C ALA A 23 -26.53 22.20 -23.07
N LEU A 24 -27.80 21.86 -22.80
CA LEU A 24 -28.20 20.82 -21.86
C LEU A 24 -27.77 19.43 -22.34
N LEU A 25 -27.92 19.11 -23.63
CA LEU A 25 -27.46 17.85 -24.21
C LEU A 25 -25.93 17.76 -24.24
N ALA A 26 -25.22 18.86 -24.56
CA ALA A 26 -23.76 18.92 -24.48
C ALA A 26 -23.27 18.78 -23.03
N PHE A 27 -23.97 19.40 -22.07
CA PHE A 27 -23.69 19.26 -20.65
C PHE A 27 -23.98 17.84 -20.17
N ALA A 28 -25.11 17.26 -20.56
CA ALA A 28 -25.45 15.86 -20.26
C ALA A 28 -24.44 14.89 -20.90
N TRP A 29 -23.97 15.18 -22.11
CA TRP A 29 -22.95 14.40 -22.81
C TRP A 29 -21.57 14.44 -22.08
N VAL A 30 -21.18 15.62 -21.57
CA VAL A 30 -19.99 15.78 -20.73
C VAL A 30 -20.16 15.11 -19.35
N VAL A 31 -21.37 15.15 -18.76
CA VAL A 31 -21.70 14.61 -17.43
C VAL A 31 -21.90 13.09 -17.44
N ILE A 32 -22.48 12.52 -18.50
CA ILE A 32 -22.71 11.08 -18.64
C ILE A 32 -21.40 10.31 -18.95
N GLY A 33 -20.30 11.07 -19.22
CA GLY A 33 -18.98 10.44 -19.30
C GLY A 33 -18.84 9.50 -20.49
N LEU A 34 -19.37 9.90 -21.64
CA LEU A 34 -18.91 9.27 -22.88
C LEU A 34 -17.37 9.36 -22.89
N PRO A 35 -16.66 8.27 -23.17
CA PRO A 35 -15.21 8.24 -23.09
C PRO A 35 -14.62 9.24 -24.08
N VAL A 36 -14.36 10.46 -23.63
CA VAL A 36 -13.63 11.48 -24.38
C VAL A 36 -12.13 11.11 -24.37
N ASN A 37 -11.84 9.85 -24.35
CA ASN A 37 -10.48 9.36 -24.29
C ASN A 37 -10.07 8.71 -25.58
N LEU A 38 -9.69 9.56 -26.52
CA LEU A 38 -8.75 9.25 -27.61
C LEU A 38 -7.34 8.91 -27.03
N ARG A 39 -7.20 8.74 -25.72
CA ARG A 39 -5.95 8.45 -25.03
C ARG A 39 -5.68 6.94 -25.00
N ARG A 40 -4.41 6.58 -24.99
CA ARG A 40 -3.91 5.21 -25.21
C ARG A 40 -4.12 4.25 -24.05
N GLY A 41 -4.78 4.63 -22.95
CA GLY A 41 -5.00 3.79 -21.76
C GLY A 41 -3.74 3.56 -20.94
N ASN A 42 -2.82 4.52 -20.93
CA ASN A 42 -1.59 4.47 -20.15
C ASN A 42 -1.91 4.43 -18.65
N GLU A 43 -1.10 3.69 -17.91
CA GLU A 43 -1.17 3.66 -16.46
C GLU A 43 -0.68 4.99 -15.89
N VAL A 44 -1.47 5.57 -15.01
CA VAL A 44 -1.18 6.81 -14.29
C VAL A 44 -1.18 6.51 -12.80
N ARG A 45 -0.06 6.76 -12.14
CA ARG A 45 0.08 6.65 -10.68
C ARG A 45 0.00 8.04 -10.06
N LEU A 46 -0.92 8.22 -9.13
CA LEU A 46 -1.04 9.46 -8.38
C LEU A 46 -1.24 9.17 -6.89
N PHE A 47 -0.66 10.01 -6.05
CA PHE A 47 -0.78 9.89 -4.60
C PHE A 47 -1.78 10.91 -4.05
N ILE A 48 -2.78 10.42 -3.31
CA ILE A 48 -3.73 11.24 -2.54
C ILE A 48 -3.35 11.13 -1.06
N ARG A 49 -3.03 12.26 -0.45
CA ARG A 49 -2.61 12.32 0.96
C ARG A 49 -3.79 12.04 1.89
N LYS A 50 -3.50 11.45 3.06
CA LYS A 50 -4.47 11.30 4.15
C LYS A 50 -5.00 12.69 4.56
N GLY A 51 -6.32 12.86 4.59
CA GLY A 51 -6.96 14.13 4.90
C GLY A 51 -7.11 15.11 3.73
N SER A 52 -6.68 14.76 2.51
CA SER A 52 -6.94 15.59 1.33
C SER A 52 -8.42 15.78 1.06
N SER A 53 -8.78 16.99 0.65
CA SER A 53 -10.13 17.29 0.15
C SER A 53 -10.36 16.66 -1.22
N PHE A 54 -11.63 16.42 -1.56
CA PHE A 54 -11.99 15.94 -2.91
C PHE A 54 -11.51 16.90 -4.02
N ARG A 55 -11.48 18.21 -3.74
CA ARG A 55 -11.00 19.22 -4.67
C ARG A 55 -9.52 19.05 -4.98
N GLU A 56 -8.68 18.86 -3.97
CA GLU A 56 -7.24 18.60 -4.14
C GLU A 56 -6.99 17.31 -4.93
N ALA A 57 -7.79 16.26 -4.67
CA ALA A 57 -7.73 15.03 -5.43
C ALA A 57 -8.12 15.25 -6.90
N ALA A 58 -9.18 16.04 -7.17
CA ALA A 58 -9.60 16.38 -8.52
C ALA A 58 -8.56 17.22 -9.26
N ASP A 59 -7.87 18.15 -8.56
CA ASP A 59 -6.77 18.93 -9.13
C ASP A 59 -5.58 18.02 -9.50
N SER A 60 -5.23 17.07 -8.64
CA SER A 60 -4.21 16.05 -8.92
C SER A 60 -4.59 15.17 -10.13
N LEU A 61 -5.83 14.71 -10.23
CA LEU A 61 -6.32 13.93 -11.35
C LEU A 61 -6.24 14.70 -12.67
N ALA A 62 -6.55 16.00 -12.64
CA ALA A 62 -6.47 16.86 -13.81
C ALA A 62 -5.01 17.14 -14.23
N ALA A 63 -4.14 17.41 -13.25
CA ALA A 63 -2.71 17.62 -13.48
C ALA A 63 -2.04 16.40 -14.12
N ASN A 64 -2.47 15.19 -13.75
CA ASN A 64 -1.99 13.92 -14.31
C ASN A 64 -2.79 13.46 -15.55
N GLY A 65 -3.71 14.27 -16.05
CA GLY A 65 -4.45 14.01 -17.28
C GLY A 65 -5.49 12.90 -17.20
N VAL A 66 -5.84 12.42 -15.99
CA VAL A 66 -6.90 11.41 -15.80
C VAL A 66 -8.28 12.01 -16.03
N VAL A 67 -8.49 13.27 -15.66
CA VAL A 67 -9.70 14.03 -15.96
C VAL A 67 -9.36 15.32 -16.70
N ALA A 68 -10.25 15.75 -17.60
CA ALA A 68 -10.00 16.95 -18.41
C ALA A 68 -10.12 18.27 -17.64
N SER A 69 -10.94 18.29 -16.57
CA SER A 69 -11.19 19.47 -15.76
C SER A 69 -11.53 19.10 -14.32
N ALA A 70 -10.72 19.54 -13.38
CA ALA A 70 -10.94 19.34 -11.96
C ALA A 70 -12.25 19.95 -11.45
N ARG A 71 -12.60 21.16 -11.98
CA ARG A 71 -13.84 21.87 -11.60
C ARG A 71 -15.09 21.10 -12.02
N LEU A 72 -15.13 20.64 -13.26
CA LEU A 72 -16.26 19.89 -13.80
C LEU A 72 -16.38 18.53 -13.17
N PHE A 73 -15.26 17.85 -12.93
CA PHE A 73 -15.23 16.57 -12.22
C PHE A 73 -15.71 16.70 -10.77
N SER A 74 -15.31 17.77 -10.06
CA SER A 74 -15.80 18.03 -8.69
C SER A 74 -17.30 18.33 -8.67
N LEU A 75 -17.82 19.05 -9.66
CA LEU A 75 -19.27 19.30 -9.80
C LEU A 75 -20.03 18.00 -10.06
N TYR A 76 -19.51 17.15 -10.94
CA TYR A 76 -20.06 15.83 -11.22
C TYR A 76 -20.09 14.95 -9.98
N ALA A 77 -18.98 14.86 -9.22
CA ALA A 77 -18.91 14.10 -7.98
C ALA A 77 -19.91 14.58 -6.93
N ARG A 78 -20.08 15.91 -6.81
CA ARG A 78 -21.06 16.51 -5.91
C ARG A 78 -22.49 16.19 -6.32
N ALA A 79 -22.82 16.24 -7.60
CA ALA A 79 -24.13 15.87 -8.14
C ALA A 79 -24.45 14.38 -7.88
N ARG A 80 -23.42 13.52 -7.79
CA ARG A 80 -23.51 12.09 -7.45
C ARG A 80 -23.47 11.82 -5.94
N GLY A 81 -23.25 12.84 -5.09
CA GLY A 81 -23.13 12.70 -3.63
C GLY A 81 -21.91 11.90 -3.16
N THR A 82 -20.86 11.82 -3.99
CA THR A 82 -19.67 10.98 -3.75
C THR A 82 -18.43 11.79 -3.37
N ASP A 83 -18.55 13.12 -3.30
CA ASP A 83 -17.47 14.03 -2.96
C ASP A 83 -16.91 13.90 -1.52
N ARG A 84 -17.57 13.09 -0.67
CA ARG A 84 -17.17 12.81 0.72
C ARG A 84 -16.53 11.43 0.93
N SER A 85 -16.44 10.60 -0.11
CA SER A 85 -16.03 9.19 -0.01
C SER A 85 -14.64 8.96 -0.60
N LEU A 86 -13.71 9.90 -0.36
CA LEU A 86 -12.35 9.80 -0.88
C LEU A 86 -11.49 8.93 0.02
N ARG A 87 -10.79 7.95 -0.57
CA ARG A 87 -9.74 7.19 0.10
C ARG A 87 -8.37 7.77 -0.22
N TRP A 88 -7.48 7.69 0.75
CA TRP A 88 -6.09 8.11 0.59
C TRP A 88 -5.19 6.95 0.16
N GLY A 89 -4.04 7.24 -0.47
CA GLY A 89 -3.08 6.25 -0.95
C GLY A 89 -2.65 6.50 -2.39
N THR A 90 -1.84 5.59 -2.92
CA THR A 90 -1.40 5.64 -4.31
C THR A 90 -2.43 4.96 -5.20
N TYR A 91 -3.09 5.74 -6.05
CA TYR A 91 -4.01 5.22 -7.07
C TYR A 91 -3.24 4.82 -8.32
N VAL A 92 -3.56 3.63 -8.82
CA VAL A 92 -3.14 3.15 -10.13
C VAL A 92 -4.37 3.20 -11.04
N LEU A 93 -4.45 4.25 -11.85
CA LEU A 93 -5.58 4.53 -12.76
C LEU A 93 -5.10 4.46 -14.21
N ARG A 94 -6.03 4.55 -15.15
CA ARG A 94 -5.71 4.69 -16.58
C ARG A 94 -6.27 5.99 -17.12
N ASP A 95 -5.53 6.65 -18.00
CA ASP A 95 -5.94 7.92 -18.63
C ASP A 95 -7.15 7.78 -19.58
N ALA A 96 -7.55 6.53 -19.90
CA ALA A 96 -8.72 6.18 -20.70
C ALA A 96 -9.98 5.86 -19.88
N MET A 97 -9.96 6.00 -18.55
CA MET A 97 -11.12 5.73 -17.69
C MET A 97 -12.18 6.81 -17.86
N SER A 98 -13.47 6.42 -17.87
CA SER A 98 -14.56 7.38 -17.79
C SER A 98 -14.61 8.06 -16.41
N TRP A 99 -15.23 9.21 -16.31
CA TRP A 99 -15.41 9.91 -15.02
C TRP A 99 -16.15 9.05 -13.99
N GLU A 100 -17.11 8.24 -14.43
CA GLU A 100 -17.80 7.30 -13.55
C GLU A 100 -16.84 6.23 -13.00
N GLN A 101 -15.98 5.66 -13.85
CA GLN A 101 -14.98 4.67 -13.43
C GLN A 101 -13.95 5.28 -12.48
N VAL A 102 -13.50 6.51 -12.74
CA VAL A 102 -12.61 7.25 -11.84
C VAL A 102 -13.28 7.48 -10.50
N LEU A 103 -14.54 7.99 -10.52
CA LEU A 103 -15.30 8.27 -9.31
C LEU A 103 -15.56 7.00 -8.48
N GLU A 104 -15.90 5.90 -9.14
CA GLU A 104 -16.08 4.60 -8.50
C GLU A 104 -14.77 4.08 -7.90
N SER A 105 -13.64 4.27 -8.59
CA SER A 105 -12.32 3.94 -8.07
C SER A 105 -11.98 4.76 -6.82
N LEU A 106 -12.27 6.05 -6.81
CA LEU A 106 -12.07 6.93 -5.65
C LEU A 106 -12.97 6.53 -4.47
N ARG A 107 -14.24 6.18 -4.74
CA ARG A 107 -15.22 5.78 -3.73
C ARG A 107 -14.92 4.43 -3.10
N LEU A 108 -14.56 3.44 -3.91
CA LEU A 108 -14.30 2.07 -3.47
C LEU A 108 -12.84 1.82 -3.08
N GLY A 109 -11.93 2.77 -3.36
CA GLY A 109 -10.50 2.56 -3.20
C GLY A 109 -9.92 1.56 -4.21
N ARG A 110 -10.59 1.33 -5.34
CA ARG A 110 -10.08 0.39 -6.37
C ARG A 110 -8.79 0.92 -6.97
N GLY A 111 -7.76 0.07 -6.97
CA GLY A 111 -6.43 0.45 -7.44
C GLY A 111 -5.64 1.32 -6.44
N VAL A 112 -6.14 1.52 -5.21
CA VAL A 112 -5.34 2.14 -4.16
C VAL A 112 -4.38 1.13 -3.59
N VAL A 113 -3.13 1.53 -3.51
CA VAL A 113 -2.07 0.75 -2.87
C VAL A 113 -1.34 1.62 -1.84
N HIS A 114 -0.91 0.99 -0.78
CA HIS A 114 -0.11 1.60 0.29
C HIS A 114 1.28 0.99 0.25
N THR A 115 2.30 1.82 0.09
CA THR A 115 3.69 1.36 0.10
C THR A 115 4.28 1.59 1.49
N VAL A 116 4.85 0.54 2.06
CA VAL A 116 5.47 0.56 3.39
C VAL A 116 6.86 -0.03 3.28
N THR A 117 7.87 0.75 3.68
CA THR A 117 9.25 0.25 3.77
C THR A 117 9.57 -0.07 5.23
N VAL A 118 9.99 -1.30 5.45
CA VAL A 118 10.45 -1.81 6.75
C VAL A 118 11.96 -2.01 6.65
N PRO A 119 12.76 -1.17 7.32
CA PRO A 119 14.22 -1.28 7.34
C PRO A 119 14.70 -2.53 8.08
N GLU A 120 15.94 -2.95 7.79
CA GLU A 120 16.65 -3.99 8.53
C GLU A 120 16.82 -3.59 10.01
N GLY A 121 16.85 -4.59 10.89
CA GLY A 121 17.06 -4.40 12.33
C GLY A 121 15.87 -3.83 13.12
N TRP A 122 14.72 -3.60 12.48
CA TRP A 122 13.52 -3.15 13.18
C TRP A 122 12.85 -4.27 13.97
N THR A 123 12.36 -3.91 15.16
CA THR A 123 11.54 -4.78 16.02
C THR A 123 10.05 -4.67 15.65
N ILE A 124 9.25 -5.65 16.09
CA ILE A 124 7.78 -5.58 15.98
C ILE A 124 7.24 -4.27 16.58
N ALA A 125 7.81 -3.80 17.69
CA ALA A 125 7.39 -2.57 18.33
C ALA A 125 7.59 -1.32 17.42
N GLN A 126 8.59 -1.34 16.54
CA GLN A 126 8.85 -0.27 15.56
C GLN A 126 8.01 -0.45 14.29
N ILE A 127 7.80 -1.69 13.86
CA ILE A 127 7.02 -2.03 12.65
C ILE A 127 5.52 -1.74 12.87
N THR A 128 4.98 -2.11 14.02
CA THR A 128 3.54 -2.00 14.33
C THR A 128 2.94 -0.62 14.06
N PRO A 129 3.48 0.49 14.59
CA PRO A 129 2.90 1.82 14.35
C PRO A 129 2.98 2.25 12.87
N VAL A 130 4.03 1.86 12.16
CA VAL A 130 4.21 2.20 10.74
C VAL A 130 3.19 1.45 9.86
N LEU A 131 2.99 0.15 10.09
CA LEU A 131 1.96 -0.62 9.40
C LEU A 131 0.55 -0.12 9.75
N ALA A 132 0.29 0.17 11.02
CA ALA A 132 -1.00 0.66 11.49
C ALA A 132 -1.36 2.00 10.81
N ASP A 133 -0.43 2.96 10.76
CA ASP A 133 -0.67 4.24 10.09
C ASP A 133 -0.80 4.09 8.57
N ALA A 134 0.08 3.31 7.95
CA ALA A 134 0.08 3.12 6.49
C ALA A 134 -1.17 2.40 5.98
N LEU A 135 -1.74 1.48 6.75
CA LEU A 135 -2.90 0.67 6.36
C LEU A 135 -4.22 1.15 6.99
N ASP A 136 -4.19 2.22 7.78
CA ASP A 136 -5.32 2.75 8.54
C ASP A 136 -5.98 1.68 9.45
N LEU A 137 -5.14 0.93 10.15
CA LEU A 137 -5.55 -0.16 11.03
C LEU A 137 -5.28 0.18 12.50
N PRO A 138 -6.09 -0.34 13.45
CA PRO A 138 -5.77 -0.26 14.86
C PRO A 138 -4.44 -0.97 15.16
N PRO A 139 -3.50 -0.39 15.92
CA PRO A 139 -2.24 -1.04 16.30
C PRO A 139 -2.43 -2.40 16.97
N ASP A 140 -3.52 -2.56 17.75
CA ASP A 140 -3.86 -3.83 18.40
C ASP A 140 -4.14 -4.95 17.41
N SER A 141 -4.66 -4.64 16.22
CA SER A 141 -4.88 -5.65 15.18
C SER A 141 -3.58 -6.21 14.62
N ILE A 142 -2.54 -5.36 14.48
CA ILE A 142 -1.19 -5.80 14.09
C ILE A 142 -0.57 -6.60 15.23
N SER A 143 -0.70 -6.10 16.47
CA SER A 143 -0.20 -6.79 17.67
C SER A 143 -0.82 -8.18 17.88
N ALA A 144 -2.08 -8.36 17.49
CA ALA A 144 -2.74 -9.67 17.47
C ALA A 144 -2.23 -10.56 16.33
N ALA A 145 -2.04 -9.98 15.12
CA ALA A 145 -1.58 -10.72 13.94
C ALA A 145 -0.16 -11.29 14.13
N VAL A 146 0.74 -10.55 14.79
CA VAL A 146 2.11 -11.04 15.07
C VAL A 146 2.17 -12.12 16.14
N ARG A 147 1.06 -12.42 16.79
CA ARG A 147 0.89 -13.53 17.77
C ARG A 147 0.06 -14.68 17.21
N ASP A 148 -0.13 -14.75 15.89
CA ASP A 148 -0.93 -15.81 15.26
C ASP A 148 -0.32 -17.19 15.51
N THR A 149 -0.97 -17.96 16.37
CA THR A 149 -0.48 -19.26 16.83
C THR A 149 -0.34 -20.28 15.70
N ALA A 150 -1.19 -20.19 14.67
CA ALA A 150 -1.11 -21.08 13.53
C ALA A 150 0.20 -20.84 12.73
N THR A 151 0.59 -19.58 12.54
CA THR A 151 1.85 -19.22 11.88
C THR A 151 3.06 -19.61 12.74
N LEU A 152 3.01 -19.36 14.06
CA LEU A 152 4.07 -19.74 14.99
C LEU A 152 4.31 -21.26 14.97
N HIS A 153 3.25 -22.06 15.04
CA HIS A 153 3.35 -23.52 14.94
C HIS A 153 3.87 -24.00 13.58
N ARG A 154 3.39 -23.42 12.50
CA ARG A 154 3.81 -23.80 11.14
C ARG A 154 5.31 -23.58 10.91
N LEU A 155 5.87 -22.54 11.52
CA LEU A 155 7.29 -22.19 11.40
C LEU A 155 8.16 -22.74 12.52
N ASP A 156 7.58 -23.50 13.44
CA ASP A 156 8.26 -24.04 14.64
C ASP A 156 8.95 -22.94 15.48
N ILE A 157 8.23 -21.81 15.66
CA ILE A 157 8.71 -20.67 16.43
C ILE A 157 8.33 -20.85 17.90
N PRO A 158 9.31 -20.98 18.83
CA PRO A 158 9.04 -21.26 20.23
C PRO A 158 8.64 -20.01 21.05
N THR A 159 8.71 -18.84 20.47
CA THR A 159 8.38 -17.56 21.11
C THR A 159 6.91 -17.17 20.88
N PRO A 160 6.31 -16.30 21.73
CA PRO A 160 4.90 -15.93 21.60
C PRO A 160 4.61 -14.94 20.48
N THR A 161 5.61 -14.53 19.72
CA THR A 161 5.48 -13.54 18.64
C THR A 161 6.37 -13.89 17.46
N LEU A 162 6.06 -13.29 16.30
CA LEU A 162 6.85 -13.38 15.06
C LEU A 162 8.06 -12.42 15.05
N GLU A 163 8.64 -12.07 16.22
CA GLU A 163 9.84 -11.23 16.29
C GLU A 163 11.01 -11.88 15.54
N GLY A 164 11.62 -11.10 14.64
CA GLY A 164 12.69 -11.58 13.75
C GLY A 164 12.22 -12.24 12.45
N TYR A 165 10.90 -12.47 12.27
CA TYR A 165 10.34 -13.15 11.10
C TYR A 165 9.55 -12.24 10.16
N LEU A 166 9.37 -10.97 10.51
CA LEU A 166 8.83 -9.96 9.61
C LEU A 166 9.96 -9.41 8.75
N PHE A 167 10.14 -9.96 7.55
CA PHE A 167 11.29 -9.67 6.71
C PHE A 167 11.35 -8.19 6.32
N PRO A 168 12.52 -7.52 6.40
CA PRO A 168 12.69 -6.13 5.97
C PRO A 168 12.64 -6.04 4.44
N ASP A 169 11.71 -5.25 3.92
CA ASP A 169 11.54 -4.99 2.49
C ASP A 169 10.62 -3.77 2.28
N THR A 170 10.41 -3.39 1.03
CA THR A 170 9.38 -2.43 0.64
C THR A 170 8.15 -3.17 0.12
N TYR A 171 7.09 -3.13 0.91
CA TYR A 171 5.84 -3.81 0.62
C TYR A 171 4.84 -2.88 -0.04
N THR A 172 4.06 -3.42 -0.98
CA THR A 172 2.93 -2.73 -1.59
C THR A 172 1.65 -3.50 -1.26
N PHE A 173 0.85 -2.93 -0.39
CA PHE A 173 -0.42 -3.50 0.06
C PHE A 173 -1.59 -2.87 -0.67
N ALA A 174 -2.59 -3.67 -1.03
CA ALA A 174 -3.85 -3.14 -1.55
C ALA A 174 -4.63 -2.41 -0.44
N ASP A 175 -5.49 -1.45 -0.84
CA ASP A 175 -6.45 -0.85 0.09
C ASP A 175 -7.29 -1.96 0.76
N ARG A 176 -7.57 -1.82 2.06
CA ARG A 176 -8.25 -2.83 2.89
C ARG A 176 -7.47 -4.12 3.15
N THR A 177 -6.17 -4.14 2.93
CA THR A 177 -5.33 -5.24 3.43
C THR A 177 -5.52 -5.36 4.94
N THR A 178 -5.83 -6.56 5.42
CA THR A 178 -5.99 -6.80 6.86
C THR A 178 -4.64 -6.91 7.56
N ALA A 179 -4.60 -6.68 8.87
CA ALA A 179 -3.39 -6.86 9.68
C ALA A 179 -2.78 -8.27 9.50
N ARG A 180 -3.63 -9.30 9.47
CA ARG A 180 -3.21 -10.69 9.25
C ARG A 180 -2.59 -10.88 7.87
N ASP A 181 -3.17 -10.31 6.83
CA ASP A 181 -2.64 -10.42 5.47
C ASP A 181 -1.31 -9.68 5.32
N ALA A 182 -1.19 -8.49 5.92
CA ALA A 182 0.06 -7.74 5.92
C ALA A 182 1.19 -8.52 6.62
N VAL A 183 0.94 -8.99 7.83
CA VAL A 183 1.92 -9.81 8.59
C VAL A 183 2.25 -11.09 7.83
N ARG A 184 1.26 -11.79 7.26
CA ARG A 184 1.47 -12.98 6.45
C ARG A 184 2.38 -12.70 5.26
N THR A 185 2.16 -11.62 4.51
CA THR A 185 3.01 -11.22 3.38
C THR A 185 4.47 -11.04 3.79
N MET A 186 4.70 -10.43 4.96
CA MET A 186 6.06 -10.21 5.48
C MET A 186 6.74 -11.53 5.89
N VAL A 187 5.97 -12.45 6.47
CA VAL A 187 6.44 -13.80 6.82
C VAL A 187 6.71 -14.65 5.56
N GLU A 188 5.81 -14.60 4.57
CA GLU A 188 6.02 -15.28 3.27
C GLU A 188 7.28 -14.76 2.58
N ARG A 189 7.59 -13.47 2.73
CA ARG A 189 8.83 -12.89 2.22
C ARG A 189 10.07 -13.48 2.92
N PHE A 190 10.01 -13.68 4.23
CA PHE A 190 11.05 -14.38 4.98
C PHE A 190 11.22 -15.81 4.45
N GLU A 191 10.15 -16.56 4.25
CA GLU A 191 10.20 -17.94 3.72
C GLU A 191 10.76 -18.00 2.29
N GLN A 192 10.50 -16.99 1.45
CA GLN A 192 11.08 -16.89 0.09
C GLN A 192 12.61 -16.67 0.11
N VAL A 193 13.10 -15.94 1.10
CA VAL A 193 14.54 -15.67 1.26
C VAL A 193 15.24 -16.84 1.94
N TRP A 194 14.54 -17.58 2.76
CA TRP A 194 15.09 -18.77 3.40
C TRP A 194 15.33 -19.88 2.38
N VAL A 195 16.61 -20.14 2.09
CA VAL A 195 17.01 -21.13 1.07
C VAL A 195 16.90 -22.54 1.68
N PRO A 196 16.14 -23.48 1.06
CA PRO A 196 15.96 -24.84 1.61
C PRO A 196 17.26 -25.60 1.89
N GLN A 197 18.33 -25.29 1.15
CA GLN A 197 19.66 -25.88 1.36
C GLN A 197 20.22 -25.56 2.76
N TRP A 198 19.83 -24.45 3.37
CA TRP A 198 20.26 -24.09 4.72
C TRP A 198 19.71 -25.06 5.75
N ASP A 199 18.50 -25.58 5.58
CA ASP A 199 17.92 -26.56 6.48
C ASP A 199 18.77 -27.85 6.57
N SER A 200 19.48 -28.22 5.50
CA SER A 200 20.37 -29.36 5.48
C SER A 200 21.65 -29.19 6.31
N LEU A 201 22.01 -27.95 6.64
CA LEU A 201 23.18 -27.60 7.43
C LEU A 201 22.88 -27.56 8.95
N LEU A 202 21.63 -27.29 9.33
CA LEU A 202 21.23 -27.09 10.72
C LEU A 202 21.58 -28.29 11.64
N PRO A 203 21.34 -29.57 11.25
CA PRO A 203 21.68 -30.72 12.09
C PRO A 203 23.17 -30.81 12.36
N ARG A 204 24.02 -30.43 11.39
CA ARG A 204 25.50 -30.46 11.56
C ARG A 204 25.95 -29.42 12.59
N MET A 205 25.23 -28.31 12.69
CA MET A 205 25.52 -27.24 13.63
C MET A 205 24.83 -27.46 15.01
N LYS A 206 23.94 -28.47 15.11
CA LYS A 206 23.06 -28.70 16.27
C LYS A 206 22.20 -27.48 16.61
N LEU A 207 21.76 -26.76 15.57
CA LEU A 207 20.91 -25.58 15.67
C LEU A 207 19.63 -25.83 14.88
N ASN A 208 18.57 -25.12 15.24
CA ASN A 208 17.34 -25.06 14.48
C ASN A 208 17.22 -23.72 13.74
N ARG A 209 16.15 -23.54 12.98
CA ARG A 209 15.90 -22.30 12.21
C ARG A 209 15.79 -21.08 13.13
N HIS A 210 15.12 -21.23 14.27
CA HIS A 210 14.96 -20.14 15.23
C HIS A 210 16.30 -19.70 15.84
N ASP A 211 17.19 -20.64 16.13
CA ASP A 211 18.54 -20.33 16.62
C ASP A 211 19.32 -19.49 15.61
N ILE A 212 19.21 -19.82 14.30
CA ILE A 212 19.87 -19.07 13.25
C ILE A 212 19.29 -17.65 13.09
N VAL A 213 17.96 -17.50 13.13
CA VAL A 213 17.31 -16.18 13.08
C VAL A 213 17.73 -15.34 14.29
N THR A 214 17.75 -15.94 15.47
CA THR A 214 18.21 -15.26 16.70
C THR A 214 19.66 -14.83 16.59
N LEU A 215 20.55 -15.71 16.11
CA LEU A 215 21.96 -15.38 15.92
C LEU A 215 22.14 -14.28 14.89
N ALA A 216 21.40 -14.35 13.77
CA ALA A 216 21.42 -13.34 12.73
C ALA A 216 21.00 -11.95 13.26
N SER A 217 19.97 -11.90 14.13
CA SER A 217 19.53 -10.65 14.76
C SER A 217 20.60 -10.03 15.68
N ILE A 218 21.40 -10.86 16.35
CA ILE A 218 22.53 -10.39 17.17
C ILE A 218 23.62 -9.85 16.27
N VAL A 219 24.01 -10.59 15.23
CA VAL A 219 25.03 -10.17 14.26
C VAL A 219 24.64 -8.86 13.58
N GLU A 220 23.37 -8.71 13.17
CA GLU A 220 22.87 -7.47 12.56
C GLU A 220 23.04 -6.26 13.47
N ARG A 221 22.94 -6.43 14.76
CA ARG A 221 23.08 -5.37 15.78
C ARG A 221 24.52 -5.04 16.15
N GLU A 222 25.43 -6.00 16.06
CA GLU A 222 26.83 -5.84 16.39
C GLU A 222 27.65 -5.25 15.24
N VAL A 223 27.25 -5.56 14.00
CA VAL A 223 28.07 -5.26 12.83
C VAL A 223 27.72 -3.88 12.27
N ARG A 224 28.75 -3.05 12.10
CA ARG A 224 28.62 -1.75 11.43
C ARG A 224 28.93 -1.83 9.92
N ARG A 225 29.73 -2.81 9.49
CA ARG A 225 30.13 -3.01 8.10
C ARG A 225 29.72 -4.40 7.65
N GLY A 226 28.97 -4.51 6.56
CA GLY A 226 28.43 -5.78 6.08
C GLY A 226 29.49 -6.88 5.86
N GLU A 227 30.70 -6.51 5.49
CA GLU A 227 31.85 -7.41 5.31
C GLU A 227 32.32 -8.10 6.59
N GLU A 228 32.00 -7.55 7.76
CA GLU A 228 32.32 -8.12 9.08
C GLU A 228 31.35 -9.21 9.51
N ARG A 229 30.13 -9.26 8.93
CA ARG A 229 29.07 -10.22 9.30
C ARG A 229 29.53 -11.67 9.35
N PRO A 230 30.26 -12.22 8.37
CA PRO A 230 30.71 -13.62 8.43
C PRO A 230 31.70 -13.89 9.57
N VAL A 231 32.57 -12.94 9.89
CA VAL A 231 33.57 -13.07 10.96
C VAL A 231 32.88 -13.08 12.33
N ILE A 232 32.00 -12.12 12.57
CA ILE A 232 31.25 -12.03 13.85
C ILE A 232 30.32 -13.25 14.01
N ALA A 233 29.62 -13.66 12.95
CA ALA A 233 28.82 -14.90 12.98
C ALA A 233 29.64 -16.13 13.34
N ALA A 234 30.87 -16.27 12.77
CA ALA A 234 31.76 -17.38 13.09
C ALA A 234 32.23 -17.35 14.58
N VAL A 235 32.47 -16.16 15.12
CA VAL A 235 32.83 -16.01 16.56
C VAL A 235 31.68 -16.52 17.44
N TYR A 236 30.45 -16.11 17.19
CA TYR A 236 29.29 -16.53 17.97
C TYR A 236 28.99 -18.02 17.81
N LEU A 237 29.06 -18.56 16.60
CA LEU A 237 28.91 -19.99 16.34
C LEU A 237 29.97 -20.81 17.09
N ASN A 238 31.22 -20.35 17.15
CA ASN A 238 32.28 -21.01 17.93
C ASN A 238 32.00 -20.94 19.41
N ARG A 239 31.52 -19.81 19.96
CA ARG A 239 31.11 -19.71 21.37
C ARG A 239 30.03 -20.71 21.71
N LEU A 240 28.97 -20.79 20.88
CA LEU A 240 27.89 -21.79 21.07
C LEU A 240 28.44 -23.21 21.02
N ARG A 241 29.35 -23.53 20.08
CA ARG A 241 29.91 -24.87 19.95
C ARG A 241 30.71 -25.33 21.17
N VAL A 242 31.36 -24.42 21.87
CA VAL A 242 32.16 -24.72 23.08
C VAL A 242 31.41 -24.47 24.40
N GLY A 243 30.09 -24.16 24.32
CA GLY A 243 29.27 -23.88 25.50
C GLY A 243 29.58 -22.56 26.20
N MET A 244 30.20 -21.60 25.49
CA MET A 244 30.53 -20.27 26.03
C MET A 244 29.35 -19.33 25.86
N ALA A 245 29.09 -18.44 26.82
CA ALA A 245 28.09 -17.39 26.74
C ALA A 245 28.42 -16.43 25.60
N LEU A 246 27.39 -15.96 24.86
CA LEU A 246 27.57 -15.05 23.72
C LEU A 246 28.13 -13.69 24.16
N GLN A 247 27.72 -13.18 25.33
CA GLN A 247 28.16 -11.87 25.87
C GLN A 247 27.95 -10.74 24.84
N ALA A 248 26.76 -10.72 24.23
CA ALA A 248 26.38 -9.75 23.21
C ALA A 248 25.48 -8.67 23.83
N ASP A 249 25.90 -7.43 23.81
CA ASP A 249 25.16 -6.28 24.36
C ASP A 249 23.72 -6.16 23.77
N PRO A 250 23.49 -6.42 22.47
CA PRO A 250 22.15 -6.39 21.89
C PRO A 250 21.13 -7.29 22.59
N THR A 251 21.57 -8.43 23.18
CA THR A 251 20.68 -9.33 23.91
C THR A 251 20.17 -8.71 25.21
N ILE A 252 21.00 -7.93 25.87
CA ILE A 252 20.65 -7.19 27.09
C ILE A 252 19.68 -6.06 26.76
N ASP A 253 19.99 -5.28 25.73
CA ASP A 253 19.15 -4.17 25.28
C ASP A 253 17.75 -4.65 24.85
N PHE A 254 17.68 -5.76 24.13
CA PHE A 254 16.41 -6.36 23.74
C PHE A 254 15.60 -6.83 24.96
N ALA A 255 16.24 -7.54 25.90
CA ALA A 255 15.60 -8.03 27.14
C ALA A 255 15.09 -6.87 28.02
N MET A 256 15.76 -5.72 28.00
CA MET A 256 15.37 -4.53 28.75
C MET A 256 14.38 -3.63 27.99
N GLY A 257 13.97 -4.00 26.79
CA GLY A 257 13.09 -3.18 25.93
C GLY A 257 13.72 -1.85 25.52
N ARG A 258 15.05 -1.73 25.56
CA ARG A 258 15.75 -0.52 25.17
C ARG A 258 15.68 -0.36 23.65
N ARG A 259 15.43 0.87 23.20
CA ARG A 259 15.53 1.19 21.76
C ARG A 259 16.98 1.04 21.33
N PRO A 260 17.21 0.45 20.16
CA PRO A 260 18.52 0.46 19.56
C PRO A 260 19.02 1.91 19.36
N GLY A 261 20.22 2.21 19.81
CA GLY A 261 20.92 3.46 19.53
C GLY A 261 21.36 3.55 18.06
#